data_b61519388f0127ad8627f90383238a45
#
_entry.id   b61519388f0127ad8627f90383238a45
#
_cell.length_a   1.000
_cell.length_b   1.000
_cell.length_c   1.000
_cell.angle_alpha   90.00
_cell.angle_beta   90.00
_cell.angle_gamma   90.00
#
_symmetry.space_group_name_H-M   'P 1'
#
loop_
_entity.id
_entity.type
_entity.pdbx_description
1 polymer ?
#
loop_
_entity_poly.entity_id
_entity_poly.type
_entity_poly.pdbx_seq_one_letter_code
_entity_poly.pdbx_strand_id
1 'polypeptide(L)'
;MSLQSQNAQNLYIHAIQDGRVAEAQASSVGDTYIQHSTGVPDGKEGFAAFFVDFFKRHPEREIKIVRTIEDGNLVFVHVHQYLNGGEAQWVTTDTFRADENGRIVEHWDVITTSAPNWRLFSSWSYRLPSFPP
;
A
#
# COMPACT_ATOMS: atom_id res chain seq x y z
N MET A 1 6.72 -1.01 17.83
CA MET A 1 6.94 -0.90 16.38
C MET A 1 7.95 0.21 16.13
N SER A 2 8.92 -0.04 15.29
CA SER A 2 9.92 0.96 14.95
C SER A 2 9.32 2.12 14.17
N LEU A 3 10.03 3.25 14.09
CA LEU A 3 9.60 4.40 13.34
C LEU A 3 9.45 4.10 11.85
N GLN A 4 10.40 3.34 11.28
CA GLN A 4 10.32 3.01 9.85
C GLN A 4 9.12 2.12 9.53
N SER A 5 8.79 1.17 10.39
CA SER A 5 7.59 0.34 10.21
C SER A 5 6.31 1.18 10.34
N GLN A 6 6.28 2.08 11.30
CA GLN A 6 5.16 2.99 11.46
C GLN A 6 4.98 3.89 10.24
N ASN A 7 6.07 4.43 9.72
CA ASN A 7 6.02 5.29 8.53
C ASN A 7 5.56 4.51 7.28
N ALA A 8 6.02 3.27 7.13
CA ALA A 8 5.54 2.42 6.02
C ALA A 8 4.04 2.17 6.13
N GLN A 9 3.53 1.86 7.31
CA GLN A 9 2.10 1.65 7.51
C GLN A 9 1.31 2.93 7.28
N ASN A 10 1.85 4.08 7.64
CA ASN A 10 1.17 5.36 7.46
C ASN A 10 0.90 5.67 5.99
N LEU A 11 1.72 5.19 5.08
CA LEU A 11 1.46 5.37 3.65
C LEU A 11 0.21 4.62 3.20
N TYR A 12 -0.18 3.57 3.91
CA TYR A 12 -1.45 2.92 3.63
C TYR A 12 -2.60 3.50 4.45
N ILE A 13 -2.43 3.63 5.75
CA ILE A 13 -3.53 4.03 6.64
C ILE A 13 -3.83 5.51 6.49
N HIS A 14 -2.84 6.38 6.65
CA HIS A 14 -3.08 7.83 6.62
C HIS A 14 -3.21 8.34 5.18
N ALA A 15 -2.33 7.90 4.28
CA ALA A 15 -2.37 8.41 2.92
C ALA A 15 -3.54 7.82 2.13
N ILE A 16 -3.69 6.51 2.11
CA ILE A 16 -4.65 5.86 1.21
C ILE A 16 -6.01 5.70 1.87
N GLN A 17 -6.08 5.08 3.04
CA GLN A 17 -7.38 4.87 3.68
C GLN A 17 -8.04 6.19 4.07
N ASP A 18 -7.31 7.06 4.75
CA ASP A 18 -7.84 8.33 5.25
C ASP A 18 -7.81 9.45 4.22
N GLY A 19 -7.12 9.25 3.10
CA GLY A 19 -7.01 10.26 2.06
C GLY A 19 -6.12 11.45 2.41
N ARG A 20 -5.24 11.31 3.41
CA ARG A 20 -4.38 12.40 3.90
C ARG A 20 -2.97 12.27 3.32
N VAL A 21 -2.88 12.32 2.00
CA VAL A 21 -1.62 12.07 1.29
C VAL A 21 -0.53 13.08 1.67
N ALA A 22 -0.85 14.38 1.64
CA ALA A 22 0.14 15.41 1.94
C ALA A 22 0.69 15.30 3.37
N GLU A 23 -0.19 15.04 4.33
CA GLU A 23 0.23 14.86 5.72
C GLU A 23 1.10 13.62 5.90
N ALA A 24 0.71 12.51 5.26
CA ALA A 24 1.47 11.28 5.34
C ALA A 24 2.85 11.44 4.72
N GLN A 25 2.94 12.12 3.58
CA GLN A 25 4.23 12.40 2.95
C GLN A 25 5.11 13.29 3.83
N ALA A 26 4.53 14.31 4.41
CA ALA A 26 5.28 15.22 5.27
C ALA A 26 5.86 14.52 6.49
N SER A 27 5.15 13.58 7.05
CA SER A 27 5.57 12.89 8.28
C SER A 27 6.35 11.60 8.05
N SER A 28 6.13 10.92 6.92
CA SER A 28 6.58 9.54 6.75
C SER A 28 7.53 9.34 5.58
N VAL A 29 7.58 10.26 4.62
CA VAL A 29 8.44 10.14 3.43
C VAL A 29 9.65 11.04 3.57
N GLY A 30 10.80 10.58 3.09
CA GLY A 30 12.04 11.34 3.14
C GLY A 30 12.14 12.39 2.04
N ASP A 31 13.35 12.84 1.76
CA ASP A 31 13.58 13.89 0.76
C ASP A 31 13.26 13.42 -0.66
N THR A 32 13.44 12.14 -0.91
CA THR A 32 13.15 11.54 -2.21
C THR A 32 12.23 10.34 -2.00
N TYR A 33 11.54 9.96 -3.07
CA TYR A 33 10.69 8.77 -3.06
C TYR A 33 10.77 8.11 -4.42
N ILE A 34 11.45 6.97 -4.49
CA ILE A 34 11.63 6.22 -5.72
C ILE A 34 10.52 5.18 -5.79
N GLN A 35 9.71 5.23 -6.85
CA GLN A 35 8.57 4.35 -7.00
C GLN A 35 8.84 3.29 -8.06
N HIS A 36 8.70 2.02 -7.67
CA HIS A 36 8.80 0.88 -8.58
C HIS A 36 7.45 0.20 -8.83
N SER A 37 6.38 0.71 -8.26
CA SER A 37 5.05 0.16 -8.46
C SER A 37 4.58 0.45 -9.89
N THR A 38 4.06 -0.57 -10.55
CA THR A 38 3.55 -0.42 -11.91
C THR A 38 2.33 0.49 -11.91
N GLY A 39 2.34 1.50 -12.76
CA GLY A 39 1.20 2.40 -12.92
C GLY A 39 1.18 3.59 -11.99
N VAL A 40 2.05 3.64 -10.99
CA VAL A 40 2.18 4.81 -10.12
C VAL A 40 3.43 5.59 -10.54
N PRO A 41 3.30 6.85 -10.96
CA PRO A 41 4.46 7.64 -11.35
C PRO A 41 5.46 7.81 -10.22
N ASP A 42 6.71 8.04 -10.58
CA ASP A 42 7.79 8.20 -9.63
C ASP A 42 7.68 9.48 -8.82
N GLY A 43 8.27 9.47 -7.63
CA GLY A 43 8.36 10.64 -6.76
C GLY A 43 7.11 10.91 -5.93
N LYS A 44 7.25 11.87 -5.00
CA LYS A 44 6.14 12.25 -4.12
C LYS A 44 4.97 12.84 -4.89
N GLU A 45 5.26 13.64 -5.89
CA GLU A 45 4.22 14.28 -6.72
C GLU A 45 3.47 13.23 -7.55
N GLY A 46 4.18 12.26 -8.09
CA GLY A 46 3.57 11.17 -8.84
C GLY A 46 2.65 10.33 -7.97
N PHE A 47 3.07 10.03 -6.77
CA PHE A 47 2.24 9.34 -5.79
C PHE A 47 0.96 10.12 -5.50
N ALA A 48 1.10 11.41 -5.17
CA ALA A 48 -0.05 12.25 -4.84
C ALA A 48 -1.04 12.36 -6.00
N ALA A 49 -0.53 12.58 -7.21
CA ALA A 49 -1.36 12.70 -8.40
C ALA A 49 -2.14 11.42 -8.70
N PHE A 50 -1.50 10.27 -8.56
CA PHE A 50 -2.16 8.98 -8.76
C PHE A 50 -3.35 8.83 -7.82
N PHE A 51 -3.18 9.15 -6.54
CA PHE A 51 -4.23 8.92 -5.56
C PHE A 51 -5.37 9.93 -5.62
N VAL A 52 -5.18 11.11 -6.21
CA VAL A 52 -6.31 12.02 -6.47
C VAL A 52 -7.39 11.32 -7.30
N ASP A 53 -6.98 10.67 -8.39
CA ASP A 53 -7.91 9.94 -9.24
C ASP A 53 -8.41 8.65 -8.57
N PHE A 54 -7.51 7.96 -7.89
CA PHE A 54 -7.87 6.73 -7.18
C PHE A 54 -8.98 6.95 -6.17
N PHE A 55 -8.93 8.05 -5.41
CA PHE A 55 -9.95 8.35 -4.40
C PHE A 55 -11.31 8.65 -5.03
N LYS A 56 -11.33 9.24 -6.22
CA LYS A 56 -12.57 9.50 -6.95
C LYS A 56 -13.22 8.20 -7.39
N ARG A 57 -12.41 7.25 -7.83
CA ARG A 57 -12.90 5.93 -8.27
C ARG A 57 -13.25 5.02 -7.12
N HIS A 58 -12.63 5.21 -5.97
CA HIS A 58 -12.79 4.36 -4.79
C HIS A 58 -13.02 5.22 -3.54
N PRO A 59 -14.22 5.86 -3.44
CA PRO A 59 -14.50 6.70 -2.27
C PRO A 59 -14.62 5.89 -0.99
N GLU A 60 -15.02 4.63 -1.08
CA GLU A 60 -15.04 3.72 0.07
C GLU A 60 -13.83 2.81 -0.01
N ARG A 61 -12.96 2.92 0.98
CA ARG A 61 -11.72 2.15 1.06
C ARG A 61 -11.52 1.67 2.48
N GLU A 62 -11.18 0.42 2.62
CA GLU A 62 -10.74 -0.14 3.90
C GLU A 62 -9.41 -0.84 3.68
N ILE A 63 -8.44 -0.53 4.51
CA ILE A 63 -7.11 -1.11 4.40
C ILE A 63 -6.80 -1.92 5.64
N LYS A 64 -6.42 -3.16 5.44
CA LYS A 64 -6.01 -4.03 6.52
C LYS A 64 -4.53 -4.37 6.34
N ILE A 65 -3.74 -3.98 7.33
CA ILE A 65 -2.35 -4.41 7.39
C ILE A 65 -2.36 -5.82 7.99
N VAL A 66 -1.97 -6.81 7.19
CA VAL A 66 -1.98 -8.19 7.63
C VAL A 66 -0.78 -8.48 8.50
N ARG A 67 0.39 -8.03 8.07
CA ARG A 67 1.63 -8.20 8.83
C ARG A 67 2.69 -7.21 8.36
N THR A 68 3.64 -6.93 9.24
CA THR A 68 4.78 -6.07 8.94
C THR A 68 6.03 -6.77 9.47
N ILE A 69 7.06 -6.84 8.63
CA ILE A 69 8.33 -7.48 8.97
C ILE A 69 9.45 -6.53 8.60
N GLU A 70 10.46 -6.43 9.45
CA GLU A 70 11.64 -5.60 9.19
C GLU A 70 12.86 -6.44 8.95
N ASP A 71 13.74 -5.96 8.08
CA ASP A 71 15.07 -6.48 7.89
C ASP A 71 16.00 -5.30 7.57
N GLY A 72 16.80 -4.89 8.55
CA GLY A 72 17.65 -3.72 8.41
C GLY A 72 16.81 -2.47 8.14
N ASN A 73 17.11 -1.77 7.05
CA ASN A 73 16.35 -0.58 6.64
C ASN A 73 15.18 -0.92 5.69
N LEU A 74 14.86 -2.18 5.54
CA LEU A 74 13.74 -2.63 4.72
C LEU A 74 12.56 -2.98 5.60
N VAL A 75 11.37 -2.58 5.16
CA VAL A 75 10.11 -2.92 5.82
C VAL A 75 9.23 -3.62 4.81
N PHE A 76 8.76 -4.81 5.16
CA PHE A 76 7.87 -5.61 4.32
C PHE A 76 6.48 -5.54 4.91
N VAL A 77 5.50 -5.14 4.11
CA VAL A 77 4.12 -4.99 4.57
C VAL A 77 3.22 -5.80 3.65
N HIS A 78 2.45 -6.69 4.25
CA HIS A 78 1.42 -7.45 3.54
C HIS A 78 0.09 -6.76 3.82
N VAL A 79 -0.60 -6.34 2.75
CA VAL A 79 -1.77 -5.46 2.86
C VAL A 79 -2.95 -6.06 2.09
N HIS A 80 -4.13 -5.95 2.68
CA HIS A 80 -5.37 -6.29 2.00
C HIS A 80 -6.22 -5.03 1.92
N GLN A 81 -6.56 -4.62 0.70
CA GLN A 81 -7.37 -3.43 0.45
C GLN A 81 -8.74 -3.85 -0.05
N TYR A 82 -9.77 -3.33 0.60
CA TYR A 82 -11.16 -3.52 0.21
C TYR A 82 -11.65 -2.22 -0.39
N LEU A 83 -12.06 -2.25 -1.65
CA LEU A 83 -12.46 -1.07 -2.40
C LEU A 83 -13.93 -1.17 -2.75
N ASN A 84 -14.65 -0.05 -2.61
CA ASN A 84 -16.06 0.05 -2.95
C ASN A 84 -16.91 -1.00 -2.21
N GLY A 85 -16.72 -1.10 -0.90
CA GLY A 85 -17.48 -2.03 -0.09
C GLY A 85 -17.10 -3.50 -0.30
N GLY A 86 -15.91 -3.76 -0.84
CA GLY A 86 -15.44 -5.11 -1.11
C GLY A 86 -15.75 -5.60 -2.52
N GLU A 87 -16.32 -4.75 -3.37
CA GLU A 87 -16.57 -5.09 -4.77
C GLU A 87 -15.27 -5.41 -5.50
N ALA A 88 -14.22 -4.66 -5.20
CA ALA A 88 -12.88 -4.94 -5.68
C ALA A 88 -11.95 -5.13 -4.49
N GLN A 89 -11.01 -6.05 -4.61
CA GLN A 89 -10.05 -6.32 -3.56
C GLN A 89 -8.65 -6.40 -4.16
N TRP A 90 -7.70 -5.77 -3.49
CA TRP A 90 -6.29 -5.83 -3.86
C TRP A 90 -5.51 -6.42 -2.69
N VAL A 91 -4.67 -7.38 -2.99
CA VAL A 91 -3.72 -7.92 -2.02
C VAL A 91 -2.33 -7.54 -2.49
N THR A 92 -1.58 -6.87 -1.64
CA THR A 92 -0.25 -6.41 -2.00
C THR A 92 0.79 -6.93 -1.02
N THR A 93 1.97 -7.15 -1.55
CA THR A 93 3.18 -7.32 -0.74
C THR A 93 4.10 -6.19 -1.11
N ASP A 94 4.39 -5.35 -0.14
CA ASP A 94 5.13 -4.12 -0.34
C ASP A 94 6.47 -4.20 0.35
N THR A 95 7.49 -3.69 -0.32
CA THR A 95 8.80 -3.49 0.27
C THR A 95 9.09 -2.00 0.29
N PHE A 96 9.42 -1.48 1.45
CA PHE A 96 9.82 -0.10 1.62
C PHE A 96 11.26 -0.05 2.11
N ARG A 97 12.02 0.92 1.61
CA ARG A 97 13.34 1.23 2.16
C ARG A 97 13.26 2.54 2.91
N ALA A 98 13.81 2.54 4.11
CA ALA A 98 13.86 3.74 4.94
C ALA A 98 15.26 4.36 4.90
N ASP A 99 15.32 5.67 5.11
CA ASP A 99 16.58 6.37 5.32
C ASP A 99 17.01 6.26 6.79
N GLU A 100 18.11 6.90 7.13
CA GLU A 100 18.67 6.86 8.47
C GLU A 100 17.77 7.47 9.54
N ASN A 101 16.80 8.28 9.13
CA ASN A 101 15.82 8.90 10.02
C ASN A 101 14.52 8.11 10.11
N GLY A 102 14.47 6.94 9.48
CA GLY A 102 13.29 6.10 9.48
C GLY A 102 12.22 6.54 8.49
N ARG A 103 12.51 7.49 7.62
CA ARG A 103 11.55 7.97 6.61
C ARG A 103 11.67 7.14 5.35
N ILE A 104 10.53 6.91 4.70
CA ILE A 104 10.45 6.05 3.52
C ILE A 104 10.97 6.81 2.30
N VAL A 105 11.87 6.18 1.55
CA VAL A 105 12.52 6.79 0.38
C VAL A 105 12.41 5.93 -0.87
N GLU A 106 11.92 4.70 -0.75
CA GLU A 106 11.80 3.82 -1.91
C GLU A 106 10.76 2.75 -1.67
N HIS A 107 10.02 2.37 -2.71
CA HIS A 107 8.91 1.44 -2.61
C HIS A 107 8.86 0.50 -3.81
N TRP A 108 8.66 -0.79 -3.52
CA TRP A 108 8.36 -1.85 -4.50
C TRP A 108 7.08 -2.54 -4.07
N ASP A 109 6.31 -3.07 -5.01
CA ASP A 109 5.19 -3.92 -4.65
C ASP A 109 4.90 -4.99 -5.69
N VAL A 110 4.16 -5.98 -5.23
CA VAL A 110 3.50 -6.99 -6.06
C VAL A 110 2.04 -6.95 -5.70
N ILE A 111 1.17 -6.83 -6.71
CA ILE A 111 -0.26 -6.64 -6.50
C ILE A 111 -1.03 -7.76 -7.18
N THR A 112 -1.95 -8.37 -6.45
CA THR A 112 -2.98 -9.24 -7.01
C THR A 112 -4.31 -8.54 -6.83
N THR A 113 -5.07 -8.41 -7.93
CA THR A 113 -6.37 -7.74 -7.90
C THR A 113 -7.48 -8.72 -8.23
N SER A 114 -8.67 -8.45 -7.69
CA SER A 114 -9.88 -9.13 -8.08
C SER A 114 -10.78 -8.19 -8.88
N ALA A 115 -11.48 -8.75 -9.87
CA ALA A 115 -12.47 -8.03 -10.66
C ALA A 115 -13.87 -8.55 -10.30
N PRO A 116 -14.93 -7.89 -10.76
CA PRO A 116 -16.30 -8.33 -10.42
C PRO A 116 -16.58 -9.80 -10.70
N ASN A 117 -15.94 -10.39 -11.69
CA ASN A 117 -16.11 -11.81 -12.02
C ASN A 117 -15.04 -12.71 -11.41
N TRP A 118 -14.26 -12.22 -10.48
CA TRP A 118 -13.19 -13.00 -9.88
C TRP A 118 -13.71 -14.28 -9.20
N ARG A 119 -14.97 -14.30 -8.82
CA ARG A 119 -15.57 -15.46 -8.20
C ARG A 119 -15.57 -16.70 -9.10
N LEU A 120 -15.41 -16.52 -10.38
CA LEU A 120 -15.22 -17.64 -11.28
C LEU A 120 -13.97 -18.43 -10.95
N PHE A 121 -13.02 -17.79 -10.31
CA PHE A 121 -11.76 -18.39 -9.90
C PHE A 121 -11.68 -18.57 -8.39
N SER A 122 -12.73 -18.30 -7.68
CA SER A 122 -12.67 -18.13 -6.24
C SER A 122 -12.30 -19.40 -5.49
N SER A 123 -12.75 -20.54 -5.97
CA SER A 123 -12.42 -21.77 -5.30
C SER A 123 -10.92 -22.02 -5.32
N TRP A 124 -10.25 -21.48 -6.30
CA TRP A 124 -8.81 -21.56 -6.43
C TRP A 124 -8.11 -20.35 -5.84
N SER A 125 -8.41 -19.18 -6.37
CA SER A 125 -7.65 -17.98 -6.02
C SER A 125 -7.92 -17.52 -4.60
N TYR A 126 -9.10 -17.74 -4.11
CA TYR A 126 -9.41 -17.26 -2.79
C TYR A 126 -9.02 -18.18 -1.68
N ARG A 127 -8.62 -19.30 -1.99
CA ARG A 127 -7.94 -20.08 -1.00
C ARG A 127 -6.54 -19.63 -0.80
N LEU A 128 -6.03 -18.96 -1.80
CA LEU A 128 -4.75 -18.35 -1.64
C LEU A 128 -4.70 -17.45 -0.42
N PRO A 129 -5.74 -16.72 -0.11
CA PRO A 129 -5.71 -15.95 1.12
C PRO A 129 -5.60 -16.80 2.35
N SER A 130 -6.00 -18.01 2.31
CA SER A 130 -5.69 -18.83 3.44
C SER A 130 -4.21 -19.10 3.48
N PHE A 131 -3.55 -18.80 2.40
CA PHE A 131 -2.13 -18.84 2.44
C PHE A 131 -1.54 -17.79 3.31
N PRO A 132 -2.10 -16.70 3.64
CA PRO A 132 -1.47 -15.96 4.70
C PRO A 132 -1.76 -16.64 5.91
N PRO A 133 -2.03 -17.45 6.48
CA PRO A 133 -2.00 -17.66 7.90
C PRO A 133 -0.65 -17.27 8.39
#